data_1d6fb34dc3e8caca58f3b46dd0729535
#
_entry.id   1d6fb34dc3e8caca58f3b46dd0729535
#
_cell.length_a   1.000
_cell.length_b   1.000
_cell.length_c   1.000
_cell.angle_alpha   90.00
_cell.angle_beta   90.00
_cell.angle_gamma   90.00
#
_symmetry.space_group_name_H-M   'P 1'
#
loop_
_entity.id
_entity.type
_entity.pdbx_description
1 polymer ?
#
loop_
_entity_poly.entity_id
_entity_poly.type
_entity_poly.pdbx_seq_one_letter_code
_entity_poly.pdbx_strand_id
1 'polypeptide(L)'
;NMVEYATRIALGESLKDTGLPLGLVPPKDYVAIKAPVFSFSKLGLVEIKLGPEMKSTGEVMGIGHTYEEALYKAVIAANLMIPAGGSILITVSDRDKKETASLARGFVKLGYKLICTSGTGSYFQSLGIPVEIIMKIHEKGENCEKYLKSGKVDMVLNTISYGSQIEQEGYDLRRIAVELAIPGLTSLDTAKEGLRVMAEDDTEASHHVESIQEYVKE
;
A
#
# COMPACT_ATOMS: atom_id res chain seq x y z
N ASN A 1 22.37 -14.42 -13.40
CA ASN A 1 22.83 -13.37 -12.47
C ASN A 1 23.25 -12.13 -13.24
N MET A 2 22.40 -11.10 -13.29
CA MET A 2 22.63 -9.84 -14.03
C MET A 2 23.88 -9.09 -13.57
N VAL A 3 24.21 -9.15 -12.28
CA VAL A 3 25.38 -8.46 -11.70
C VAL A 3 26.69 -9.09 -12.23
N GLU A 4 26.72 -10.42 -12.33
CA GLU A 4 27.89 -11.12 -12.90
C GLU A 4 28.14 -10.70 -14.34
N TYR A 5 27.12 -10.75 -15.18
CA TYR A 5 27.25 -10.36 -16.60
C TYR A 5 27.61 -8.87 -16.75
N ALA A 6 27.00 -7.99 -15.96
CA ALA A 6 27.33 -6.57 -15.95
C ALA A 6 28.81 -6.36 -15.58
N THR A 7 29.31 -7.10 -14.60
CA THR A 7 30.73 -7.02 -14.18
C THR A 7 31.67 -7.51 -15.29
N ARG A 8 31.37 -8.65 -15.92
CA ARG A 8 32.17 -9.20 -17.03
C ARG A 8 32.27 -8.22 -18.21
N ILE A 9 31.11 -7.60 -18.55
CA ILE A 9 31.06 -6.58 -19.61
C ILE A 9 31.86 -5.33 -19.22
N ALA A 10 31.77 -4.87 -17.99
CA ALA A 10 32.53 -3.73 -17.51
C ALA A 10 34.07 -3.98 -17.53
N LEU A 11 34.47 -5.25 -17.40
CA LEU A 11 35.85 -5.70 -17.52
C LEU A 11 36.31 -5.90 -18.99
N GLY A 12 35.46 -5.60 -19.97
CA GLY A 12 35.79 -5.60 -21.39
C GLY A 12 35.34 -6.85 -22.15
N GLU A 13 34.57 -7.77 -21.54
CA GLU A 13 34.02 -8.90 -22.26
C GLU A 13 32.85 -8.42 -23.15
N SER A 14 32.78 -8.97 -24.38
CA SER A 14 31.68 -8.65 -25.28
C SER A 14 30.39 -9.33 -24.81
N LEU A 15 29.23 -8.66 -24.88
CA LEU A 15 27.92 -9.25 -24.57
C LEU A 15 27.69 -10.57 -25.35
N LYS A 16 28.22 -10.68 -26.57
CA LYS A 16 28.08 -11.91 -27.38
C LYS A 16 28.85 -13.09 -26.81
N ASP A 17 29.91 -12.83 -26.05
CA ASP A 17 30.80 -13.85 -25.51
C ASP A 17 30.37 -14.30 -24.12
N THR A 18 29.42 -13.59 -23.49
CA THR A 18 28.90 -13.94 -22.13
C THR A 18 28.09 -15.21 -22.07
N GLY A 19 27.64 -15.74 -23.20
CA GLY A 19 26.74 -16.90 -23.27
C GLY A 19 25.26 -16.58 -23.04
N LEU A 20 24.90 -15.30 -22.84
CA LEU A 20 23.51 -14.90 -22.74
C LEU A 20 22.78 -15.06 -24.08
N PRO A 21 21.51 -15.50 -24.07
CA PRO A 21 20.70 -15.54 -25.28
C PRO A 21 20.54 -14.12 -25.84
N LEU A 22 20.60 -13.99 -27.15
CA LEU A 22 20.32 -12.72 -27.84
C LEU A 22 18.83 -12.47 -27.88
N GLY A 23 18.40 -11.26 -27.52
CA GLY A 23 17.00 -10.86 -27.51
C GLY A 23 16.39 -10.83 -26.12
N LEU A 24 15.07 -10.98 -26.06
CA LEU A 24 14.35 -11.00 -24.78
C LEU A 24 14.52 -12.36 -24.10
N VAL A 25 14.89 -12.34 -22.83
CA VAL A 25 14.88 -13.54 -21.99
C VAL A 25 13.42 -13.97 -21.77
N PRO A 26 13.08 -15.27 -21.94
CA PRO A 26 11.72 -15.74 -21.65
C PRO A 26 11.32 -15.45 -20.22
N PRO A 27 10.03 -15.18 -19.95
CA PRO A 27 9.54 -15.07 -18.59
C PRO A 27 9.80 -16.37 -17.81
N LYS A 28 10.03 -16.25 -16.54
CA LYS A 28 10.15 -17.39 -15.61
C LYS A 28 8.76 -17.84 -15.12
N ASP A 29 8.68 -19.01 -14.52
CA ASP A 29 7.44 -19.58 -13.98
C ASP A 29 7.08 -19.05 -12.60
N TYR A 30 7.64 -17.89 -12.25
CA TYR A 30 7.35 -17.18 -11.01
C TYR A 30 7.18 -15.68 -11.25
N VAL A 31 6.49 -15.05 -10.32
CA VAL A 31 6.32 -13.60 -10.24
C VAL A 31 7.15 -13.07 -9.08
N ALA A 32 7.93 -12.02 -9.33
CA ALA A 32 8.67 -11.30 -8.28
C ALA A 32 8.16 -9.86 -8.22
N ILE A 33 7.73 -9.43 -7.04
CA ILE A 33 7.24 -8.07 -6.77
C ILE A 33 8.17 -7.38 -5.81
N LYS A 34 8.70 -6.24 -6.22
CA LYS A 34 9.46 -5.34 -5.39
C LYS A 34 8.53 -4.33 -4.73
N ALA A 35 8.58 -4.20 -3.40
CA ALA A 35 7.90 -3.15 -2.67
C ALA A 35 8.90 -2.26 -1.92
N PRO A 36 8.72 -0.92 -1.93
CA PRO A 36 9.55 -0.02 -1.14
C PRO A 36 9.23 -0.15 0.35
N VAL A 37 10.23 0.02 1.20
CA VAL A 37 10.08 0.14 2.65
C VAL A 37 10.42 1.55 3.09
N PHE A 38 9.57 2.13 3.93
CA PHE A 38 9.72 3.49 4.44
C PHE A 38 9.92 3.47 5.96
N SER A 39 10.90 4.20 6.44
CA SER A 39 11.16 4.37 7.87
C SER A 39 10.55 5.68 8.42
N PHE A 40 9.40 6.08 7.93
CA PHE A 40 8.76 7.33 8.32
C PHE A 40 8.54 7.46 9.84
N SER A 41 8.21 6.37 10.52
CA SER A 41 8.04 6.35 11.98
C SER A 41 9.33 6.65 12.75
N LYS A 42 10.51 6.46 12.14
CA LYS A 42 11.81 6.75 12.72
C LYS A 42 12.33 8.14 12.36
N LEU A 43 11.76 8.74 11.32
CA LEU A 43 12.15 10.05 10.81
C LEU A 43 11.09 11.06 11.25
N GLY A 44 11.32 11.76 12.36
CA GLY A 44 10.40 12.79 12.82
C GLY A 44 10.15 13.87 11.76
N LEU A 45 8.91 14.37 11.65
CA LEU A 45 8.47 15.47 10.79
C LEU A 45 8.52 15.19 9.27
N VAL A 46 8.63 13.94 8.84
CA VAL A 46 8.61 13.59 7.40
C VAL A 46 7.21 13.30 6.94
N GLU A 47 6.79 13.91 5.84
CA GLU A 47 5.52 13.62 5.19
C GLU A 47 5.59 12.34 4.34
N ILE A 48 4.58 11.47 4.44
CA ILE A 48 4.46 10.25 3.66
C ILE A 48 4.04 10.49 2.20
N LYS A 49 3.71 11.71 1.82
CA LYS A 49 3.43 12.08 0.43
C LYS A 49 4.63 11.75 -0.44
N LEU A 50 4.43 10.90 -1.43
CA LEU A 50 5.46 10.57 -2.40
C LEU A 50 5.59 11.70 -3.43
N GLY A 51 6.82 11.98 -3.84
CA GLY A 51 7.22 12.96 -4.82
C GLY A 51 8.28 12.38 -5.78
N PRO A 52 8.92 13.19 -6.59
CA PRO A 52 9.96 12.73 -7.51
C PRO A 52 11.23 12.27 -6.80
N GLU A 53 11.44 12.73 -5.56
CA GLU A 53 12.59 12.33 -4.76
C GLU A 53 12.37 10.98 -4.06
N MET A 54 13.45 10.20 -3.95
CA MET A 54 13.44 8.92 -3.25
C MET A 54 13.25 9.13 -1.74
N LYS A 55 12.22 8.51 -1.17
CA LYS A 55 11.93 8.53 0.28
C LYS A 55 12.01 7.15 0.93
N SER A 56 12.11 6.09 0.14
CA SER A 56 12.29 4.74 0.67
C SER A 56 13.67 4.57 1.31
N THR A 57 13.72 3.81 2.41
CA THR A 57 14.95 3.49 3.14
C THR A 57 15.45 2.07 2.87
N GLY A 58 14.66 1.30 2.14
CA GLY A 58 14.95 -0.06 1.76
C GLY A 58 13.90 -0.57 0.79
N GLU A 59 14.02 -1.84 0.45
CA GLU A 59 13.08 -2.54 -0.40
C GLU A 59 12.98 -4.00 0.00
N VAL A 60 11.84 -4.60 -0.25
CA VAL A 60 11.56 -6.02 -0.03
C VAL A 60 11.10 -6.65 -1.34
N MET A 61 11.23 -7.95 -1.42
CA MET A 61 10.75 -8.74 -2.55
C MET A 61 9.77 -9.80 -2.06
N GLY A 62 8.58 -9.81 -2.66
CA GLY A 62 7.69 -10.95 -2.61
C GLY A 62 7.88 -11.79 -3.86
N ILE A 63 7.94 -13.11 -3.72
CA ILE A 63 8.07 -14.05 -4.83
C ILE A 63 7.03 -15.17 -4.68
N GLY A 64 6.38 -15.53 -5.77
CA GLY A 64 5.34 -16.56 -5.80
C GLY A 64 5.08 -17.07 -7.20
N HIS A 65 4.28 -18.13 -7.32
CA HIS A 65 3.86 -18.67 -8.62
C HIS A 65 2.71 -17.85 -9.25
N THR A 66 2.00 -17.06 -8.44
CA THR A 66 0.96 -16.14 -8.89
C THR A 66 1.31 -14.70 -8.51
N TYR A 67 0.69 -13.74 -9.20
CA TYR A 67 0.82 -12.33 -8.89
C TYR A 67 0.33 -12.03 -7.47
N GLU A 68 -0.80 -12.60 -7.09
CA GLU A 68 -1.45 -12.40 -5.79
C GLU A 68 -0.56 -12.91 -4.65
N GLU A 69 0.00 -14.11 -4.79
CA GLU A 69 0.94 -14.69 -3.82
C GLU A 69 2.19 -13.80 -3.65
N ALA A 70 2.80 -13.39 -4.76
CA ALA A 70 3.97 -12.52 -4.72
C ALA A 70 3.66 -11.16 -4.09
N LEU A 71 2.50 -10.57 -4.42
CA LEU A 71 2.07 -9.29 -3.86
C LEU A 71 1.76 -9.40 -2.37
N TYR A 72 1.08 -10.46 -1.93
CA TYR A 72 0.82 -10.73 -0.52
C TYR A 72 2.11 -10.78 0.29
N LYS A 73 3.09 -11.57 -0.16
CA LYS A 73 4.41 -11.68 0.48
C LYS A 73 5.14 -10.33 0.52
N ALA A 74 5.07 -9.54 -0.56
CA ALA A 74 5.67 -8.21 -0.60
C ALA A 74 5.02 -7.23 0.38
N VAL A 75 3.69 -7.25 0.50
CA VAL A 75 2.91 -6.39 1.41
C VAL A 75 3.21 -6.74 2.87
N ILE A 76 3.27 -8.03 3.22
CA ILE A 76 3.70 -8.49 4.56
C ILE A 76 5.12 -8.00 4.88
N ALA A 77 6.06 -8.25 3.97
CA ALA A 77 7.46 -7.90 4.17
C ALA A 77 7.68 -6.37 4.27
N ALA A 78 6.81 -5.58 3.61
CA ALA A 78 6.80 -4.12 3.71
C ALA A 78 6.07 -3.59 4.97
N ASN A 79 5.49 -4.48 5.80
CA ASN A 79 4.68 -4.15 6.98
C ASN A 79 3.47 -3.26 6.65
N LEU A 80 2.79 -3.57 5.56
CA LEU A 80 1.61 -2.85 5.06
C LEU A 80 0.31 -3.66 5.23
N MET A 81 0.36 -4.82 5.89
CA MET A 81 -0.83 -5.64 6.14
C MET A 81 -1.77 -4.98 7.14
N ILE A 82 -3.07 -5.11 6.85
CA ILE A 82 -4.14 -4.67 7.72
C ILE A 82 -4.79 -5.91 8.33
N PRO A 83 -5.04 -5.91 9.64
CA PRO A 83 -5.74 -7.01 10.29
C PRO A 83 -7.13 -7.25 9.65
N ALA A 84 -7.50 -8.50 9.42
CA ALA A 84 -8.84 -8.85 8.94
C ALA A 84 -9.93 -8.30 9.88
N GLY A 85 -10.98 -7.70 9.31
CA GLY A 85 -12.07 -7.10 10.09
C GLY A 85 -11.73 -5.79 10.81
N GLY A 86 -10.57 -5.20 10.52
CA GLY A 86 -10.15 -3.91 11.07
C GLY A 86 -11.00 -2.72 10.62
N SER A 87 -10.59 -1.53 11.03
CA SER A 87 -11.28 -0.26 10.73
C SER A 87 -10.43 0.62 9.84
N ILE A 88 -11.01 1.16 8.78
CA ILE A 88 -10.31 1.99 7.78
C ILE A 88 -10.87 3.40 7.83
N LEU A 89 -10.01 4.37 8.14
CA LEU A 89 -10.34 5.79 8.01
C LEU A 89 -10.12 6.24 6.57
N ILE A 90 -11.21 6.60 5.89
CA ILE A 90 -11.20 7.06 4.50
C ILE A 90 -11.54 8.55 4.42
N THR A 91 -10.61 9.33 3.94
CA THR A 91 -10.80 10.74 3.63
C THR A 91 -10.13 11.07 2.30
N VAL A 92 -10.94 11.34 1.29
CA VAL A 92 -10.49 11.48 -0.09
C VAL A 92 -10.98 12.77 -0.72
N SER A 93 -10.26 13.24 -1.73
CA SER A 93 -10.66 14.41 -2.51
C SER A 93 -11.98 14.16 -3.26
N ASP A 94 -12.70 15.22 -3.60
CA ASP A 94 -14.00 15.09 -4.28
C ASP A 94 -13.89 14.36 -5.62
N ARG A 95 -12.81 14.57 -6.36
CA ARG A 95 -12.53 13.88 -7.63
C ARG A 95 -12.39 12.37 -7.49
N ASP A 96 -11.91 11.91 -6.33
CA ASP A 96 -11.55 10.51 -6.07
C ASP A 96 -12.72 9.73 -5.44
N LYS A 97 -13.78 10.41 -4.97
CA LYS A 97 -14.92 9.78 -4.26
C LYS A 97 -15.60 8.67 -5.05
N LYS A 98 -15.80 8.88 -6.35
CA LYS A 98 -16.50 7.91 -7.22
C LYS A 98 -15.72 6.59 -7.31
N GLU A 99 -14.43 6.66 -7.52
CA GLU A 99 -13.56 5.48 -7.61
C GLU A 99 -13.42 4.81 -6.24
N THR A 100 -13.21 5.61 -5.19
CA THR A 100 -13.11 5.12 -3.81
C THR A 100 -14.38 4.42 -3.34
N ALA A 101 -15.57 4.79 -3.82
CA ALA A 101 -16.81 4.10 -3.47
C ALA A 101 -16.83 2.63 -3.90
N SER A 102 -16.18 2.29 -5.02
CA SER A 102 -16.02 0.89 -5.44
C SER A 102 -15.12 0.11 -4.47
N LEU A 103 -13.99 0.69 -4.08
CA LEU A 103 -13.08 0.11 -3.09
C LEU A 103 -13.75 -0.05 -1.72
N ALA A 104 -14.50 0.98 -1.30
CA ALA A 104 -15.25 0.96 -0.04
C ALA A 104 -16.22 -0.22 0.05
N ARG A 105 -16.94 -0.52 -1.03
CA ARG A 105 -17.80 -1.72 -1.09
C ARG A 105 -17.00 -3.01 -0.98
N GLY A 106 -15.82 -3.07 -1.58
CA GLY A 106 -14.91 -4.20 -1.46
C GLY A 106 -14.47 -4.43 -0.02
N PHE A 107 -14.00 -3.39 0.65
CA PHE A 107 -13.61 -3.46 2.06
C PHE A 107 -14.77 -3.90 2.98
N VAL A 108 -15.97 -3.35 2.76
CA VAL A 108 -17.16 -3.77 3.54
C VAL A 108 -17.47 -5.25 3.33
N LYS A 109 -17.34 -5.78 2.10
CA LYS A 109 -17.54 -7.22 1.82
C LYS A 109 -16.54 -8.11 2.54
N LEU A 110 -15.32 -7.61 2.76
CA LEU A 110 -14.30 -8.31 3.54
C LEU A 110 -14.42 -8.10 5.06
N GLY A 111 -15.52 -7.47 5.51
CA GLY A 111 -15.79 -7.28 6.94
C GLY A 111 -15.11 -6.07 7.58
N TYR A 112 -14.47 -5.20 6.81
CA TYR A 112 -13.87 -3.97 7.34
C TYR A 112 -14.92 -2.92 7.69
N LYS A 113 -14.69 -2.21 8.80
CA LYS A 113 -15.48 -1.05 9.21
C LYS A 113 -14.92 0.20 8.54
N LEU A 114 -15.80 1.01 7.96
CA LEU A 114 -15.40 2.25 7.32
C LEU A 114 -15.74 3.45 8.21
N ILE A 115 -14.74 4.29 8.40
CA ILE A 115 -14.83 5.55 9.14
C ILE A 115 -14.49 6.66 8.14
N CYS A 116 -15.29 7.71 8.07
CA CYS A 116 -15.11 8.77 7.07
C CYS A 116 -15.33 10.15 7.69
N THR A 117 -14.69 11.17 7.13
CA THR A 117 -15.10 12.56 7.39
C THR A 117 -16.41 12.88 6.66
N SER A 118 -17.12 13.92 7.13
CA SER A 118 -18.49 14.25 6.67
C SER A 118 -18.65 14.28 5.15
N GLY A 119 -17.73 14.91 4.43
CA GLY A 119 -17.82 15.02 2.97
C GLY A 119 -17.71 13.68 2.22
N THR A 120 -16.83 12.78 2.66
CA THR A 120 -16.68 11.44 2.09
C THR A 120 -17.80 10.53 2.59
N GLY A 121 -18.11 10.59 3.88
CA GLY A 121 -19.10 9.74 4.51
C GLY A 121 -20.52 9.97 3.98
N SER A 122 -20.95 11.23 3.83
CA SER A 122 -22.26 11.55 3.25
C SER A 122 -22.39 11.03 1.81
N TYR A 123 -21.32 11.13 1.02
CA TYR A 123 -21.31 10.58 -0.33
C TYR A 123 -21.46 9.06 -0.32
N PHE A 124 -20.74 8.35 0.55
CA PHE A 124 -20.85 6.90 0.65
C PHE A 124 -22.21 6.44 1.17
N GLN A 125 -22.77 7.14 2.17
CA GLN A 125 -24.12 6.85 2.65
C GLN A 125 -25.20 7.03 1.57
N SER A 126 -25.05 8.05 0.72
CA SER A 126 -25.96 8.25 -0.42
C SER A 126 -25.94 7.10 -1.44
N LEU A 127 -24.85 6.31 -1.44
CA LEU A 127 -24.67 5.12 -2.28
C LEU A 127 -25.02 3.82 -1.55
N GLY A 128 -25.57 3.89 -0.32
CA GLY A 128 -25.91 2.74 0.52
C GLY A 128 -24.71 2.01 1.11
N ILE A 129 -23.53 2.66 1.19
CA ILE A 129 -22.35 2.07 1.80
C ILE A 129 -22.36 2.39 3.30
N PRO A 130 -22.31 1.38 4.19
CA PRO A 130 -22.28 1.61 5.64
C PRO A 130 -20.98 2.25 6.06
N VAL A 131 -21.06 3.42 6.70
CA VAL A 131 -19.90 4.16 7.21
C VAL A 131 -20.24 4.89 8.50
N GLU A 132 -19.27 4.98 9.40
CA GLU A 132 -19.29 5.87 10.55
C GLU A 132 -18.73 7.25 10.13
N ILE A 133 -19.46 8.31 10.44
CA ILE A 133 -19.03 9.67 10.13
C ILE A 133 -18.45 10.32 11.38
N ILE A 134 -17.24 10.85 11.25
CA ILE A 134 -16.53 11.59 12.29
C ILE A 134 -16.16 13.00 11.81
N MET A 135 -15.77 13.84 12.75
CA MET A 135 -15.34 15.21 12.48
C MET A 135 -13.93 15.22 11.86
N LYS A 136 -13.64 16.26 11.10
CA LYS A 136 -12.29 16.49 10.58
C LYS A 136 -11.29 16.72 11.70
N ILE A 137 -10.00 16.65 11.39
CA ILE A 137 -8.91 16.65 12.36
C ILE A 137 -8.87 17.89 13.27
N HIS A 138 -9.26 19.07 12.77
CA HIS A 138 -9.26 20.33 13.53
C HIS A 138 -10.63 20.72 14.08
N GLU A 139 -11.66 19.91 13.84
CA GLU A 139 -13.00 20.16 14.35
C GLU A 139 -13.15 19.66 15.80
N LYS A 140 -14.00 20.33 16.57
CA LYS A 140 -14.30 19.91 17.95
C LYS A 140 -15.24 18.71 17.97
N GLY A 141 -15.00 17.75 18.86
CA GLY A 141 -15.84 16.57 19.03
C GLY A 141 -15.06 15.26 18.79
N GLU A 142 -15.75 14.25 18.33
CA GLU A 142 -15.17 12.98 17.90
C GLU A 142 -14.58 13.15 16.49
N ASN A 143 -13.29 13.47 16.46
CA ASN A 143 -12.56 13.81 15.23
C ASN A 143 -11.50 12.76 14.87
N CYS A 144 -10.91 12.92 13.69
CA CYS A 144 -9.90 12.00 13.17
C CYS A 144 -8.73 11.79 14.14
N GLU A 145 -8.25 12.85 14.80
CA GLU A 145 -7.12 12.75 15.72
C GLU A 145 -7.43 11.85 16.93
N LYS A 146 -8.62 12.03 17.52
CA LYS A 146 -9.06 11.20 18.66
C LYS A 146 -9.22 9.75 18.26
N TYR A 147 -9.78 9.50 17.07
CA TYR A 147 -9.96 8.13 16.56
C TYR A 147 -8.63 7.43 16.33
N LEU A 148 -7.67 8.11 15.72
CA LEU A 148 -6.32 7.57 15.54
C LEU A 148 -5.66 7.26 16.89
N LYS A 149 -5.65 8.24 17.82
CA LYS A 149 -5.02 8.08 19.13
C LYS A 149 -5.71 7.06 20.04
N SER A 150 -6.98 6.76 19.83
CA SER A 150 -7.74 5.77 20.62
C SER A 150 -7.57 4.33 20.14
N GLY A 151 -6.80 4.08 19.07
CA GLY A 151 -6.64 2.75 18.48
C GLY A 151 -7.90 2.21 17.78
N LYS A 152 -8.82 3.08 17.39
CA LYS A 152 -10.04 2.72 16.64
C LYS A 152 -9.82 2.63 15.13
N VAL A 153 -8.63 2.93 14.65
CA VAL A 153 -8.27 2.96 13.22
C VAL A 153 -7.06 2.09 12.99
N ASP A 154 -7.18 1.12 12.10
CA ASP A 154 -6.12 0.19 11.75
C ASP A 154 -5.40 0.58 10.45
N MET A 155 -6.05 1.38 9.59
CA MET A 155 -5.47 1.91 8.36
C MET A 155 -6.08 3.27 8.00
N VAL A 156 -5.29 4.11 7.34
CA VAL A 156 -5.73 5.37 6.75
C VAL A 156 -5.65 5.30 5.22
N LEU A 157 -6.73 5.62 4.53
CA LEU A 157 -6.74 5.92 3.10
C LEU A 157 -7.03 7.41 2.91
N ASN A 158 -5.99 8.18 2.57
CA ASN A 158 -6.08 9.62 2.39
C ASN A 158 -5.47 10.04 1.05
N THR A 159 -6.29 10.35 0.05
CA THR A 159 -5.79 10.89 -1.22
C THR A 159 -5.43 12.35 -1.09
N ILE A 160 -4.41 12.75 -1.83
CA ILE A 160 -3.86 14.11 -1.75
C ILE A 160 -4.80 15.08 -2.43
N SER A 161 -5.23 16.10 -1.67
CA SER A 161 -5.98 17.25 -2.17
C SER A 161 -5.06 18.46 -2.22
N TYR A 162 -5.27 19.33 -3.21
CA TYR A 162 -4.54 20.57 -3.35
C TYR A 162 -5.38 21.74 -2.84
N GLY A 163 -4.76 22.68 -2.14
CA GLY A 163 -5.37 23.84 -1.54
C GLY A 163 -5.00 23.99 -0.07
N SER A 164 -4.61 25.19 0.37
CA SER A 164 -3.87 25.45 1.60
C SER A 164 -4.41 24.79 2.87
N GLN A 165 -5.70 24.90 3.13
CA GLN A 165 -6.29 24.34 4.36
C GLN A 165 -6.53 22.82 4.28
N ILE A 166 -7.06 22.33 3.15
CA ILE A 166 -7.36 20.89 2.96
C ILE A 166 -6.06 20.09 2.87
N GLU A 167 -5.06 20.66 2.26
CA GLU A 167 -3.72 20.04 2.18
C GLU A 167 -3.09 19.92 3.56
N GLN A 168 -3.23 20.94 4.42
CA GLN A 168 -2.75 20.92 5.79
C GLN A 168 -3.49 19.89 6.64
N GLU A 169 -4.82 19.81 6.57
CA GLU A 169 -5.62 18.80 7.26
C GLU A 169 -5.17 17.37 6.88
N GLY A 170 -4.93 17.13 5.58
CA GLY A 170 -4.43 15.85 5.10
C GLY A 170 -3.00 15.55 5.57
N TYR A 171 -2.13 16.55 5.60
CA TYR A 171 -0.77 16.43 6.14
C TYR A 171 -0.78 16.03 7.62
N ASP A 172 -1.55 16.74 8.45
CA ASP A 172 -1.60 16.46 9.88
C ASP A 172 -2.18 15.07 10.17
N LEU A 173 -3.20 14.65 9.41
CA LEU A 173 -3.78 13.31 9.50
C LEU A 173 -2.73 12.23 9.22
N ARG A 174 -2.01 12.35 8.10
CA ARG A 174 -0.99 11.39 7.69
C ARG A 174 0.17 11.35 8.67
N ARG A 175 0.58 12.50 9.20
CA ARG A 175 1.64 12.59 10.20
C ARG A 175 1.27 11.85 11.48
N ILE A 176 0.06 12.06 12.01
CA ILE A 176 -0.41 11.35 13.21
C ILE A 176 -0.47 9.84 12.95
N ALA A 177 -0.96 9.41 11.79
CA ALA A 177 -0.97 7.99 11.43
C ALA A 177 0.43 7.38 11.47
N VAL A 178 1.44 8.07 10.92
CA VAL A 178 2.84 7.64 10.96
C VAL A 178 3.40 7.56 12.38
N GLU A 179 3.14 8.59 13.21
CA GLU A 179 3.60 8.64 14.62
C GLU A 179 3.02 7.47 15.44
N LEU A 180 1.82 7.01 15.09
CA LEU A 180 1.14 5.88 15.72
C LEU A 180 1.42 4.54 15.04
N ALA A 181 2.30 4.51 14.04
CA ALA A 181 2.60 3.33 13.21
C ALA A 181 1.36 2.72 12.52
N ILE A 182 0.35 3.54 12.22
CA ILE A 182 -0.83 3.13 11.47
C ILE A 182 -0.51 3.20 9.98
N PRO A 183 -0.68 2.11 9.22
CA PRO A 183 -0.46 2.10 7.77
C PRO A 183 -1.29 3.16 7.05
N GLY A 184 -0.67 3.88 6.14
CA GLY A 184 -1.33 4.94 5.37
C GLY A 184 -1.16 4.76 3.87
N LEU A 185 -2.26 4.77 3.13
CA LEU A 185 -2.29 4.74 1.67
C LEU A 185 -2.70 6.12 1.14
N THR A 186 -1.94 6.62 0.17
CA THR A 186 -2.19 7.93 -0.46
C THR A 186 -2.61 7.81 -1.93
N SER A 187 -2.64 6.59 -2.48
CA SER A 187 -3.00 6.26 -3.85
C SER A 187 -4.15 5.25 -3.89
N LEU A 188 -5.12 5.46 -4.78
CA LEU A 188 -6.22 4.52 -5.00
C LEU A 188 -5.72 3.25 -5.70
N ASP A 189 -4.71 3.34 -6.56
CA ASP A 189 -4.12 2.16 -7.22
C ASP A 189 -3.53 1.21 -6.18
N THR A 190 -2.76 1.75 -5.22
CA THR A 190 -2.21 0.95 -4.12
C THR A 190 -3.32 0.37 -3.24
N ALA A 191 -4.38 1.14 -2.96
CA ALA A 191 -5.51 0.66 -2.18
C ALA A 191 -6.28 -0.46 -2.89
N LYS A 192 -6.39 -0.40 -4.23
CA LYS A 192 -7.02 -1.42 -5.06
C LYS A 192 -6.23 -2.73 -5.03
N GLU A 193 -4.92 -2.66 -5.19
CA GLU A 193 -4.07 -3.85 -5.10
C GLU A 193 -4.03 -4.41 -3.67
N GLY A 194 -4.04 -3.57 -2.65
CA GLY A 194 -4.21 -4.00 -1.27
C GLY A 194 -5.52 -4.74 -1.03
N LEU A 195 -6.63 -4.22 -1.53
CA LEU A 195 -7.94 -4.89 -1.46
C LEU A 195 -7.93 -6.25 -2.17
N ARG A 196 -7.25 -6.35 -3.32
CA ARG A 196 -7.11 -7.61 -4.07
C ARG A 196 -6.40 -8.67 -3.24
N VAL A 197 -5.27 -8.31 -2.64
CA VAL A 197 -4.50 -9.19 -1.74
C VAL A 197 -5.33 -9.66 -0.56
N MET A 198 -6.04 -8.72 0.09
CA MET A 198 -6.89 -9.06 1.25
C MET A 198 -8.07 -9.96 0.89
N ALA A 199 -8.56 -9.90 -0.35
CA ALA A 199 -9.66 -10.76 -0.80
C ALA A 199 -9.21 -12.22 -1.02
N GLU A 200 -7.93 -12.47 -1.19
CA GLU A 200 -7.36 -13.80 -1.43
C GLU A 200 -6.68 -14.41 -0.20
N ASP A 201 -6.62 -13.69 0.92
CA ASP A 201 -5.89 -14.06 2.13
C ASP A 201 -6.37 -15.37 2.81
N ASP A 202 -7.44 -15.97 2.34
CA ASP A 202 -8.05 -17.16 2.96
C ASP A 202 -7.59 -18.50 2.35
N THR A 203 -6.53 -18.50 1.53
CA THR A 203 -6.02 -19.72 0.90
C THR A 203 -4.68 -20.17 1.49
N GLU A 204 -4.55 -21.47 1.82
CA GLU A 204 -3.27 -22.09 2.21
C GLU A 204 -2.13 -21.82 1.21
N ALA A 205 -2.46 -21.56 -0.05
CA ALA A 205 -1.52 -21.21 -1.10
C ALA A 205 -0.80 -19.87 -0.85
N SER A 206 -1.45 -18.91 -0.19
CA SER A 206 -0.86 -17.60 0.11
C SER A 206 0.24 -17.67 1.19
N HIS A 207 0.32 -18.76 1.93
CA HIS A 207 1.29 -18.97 3.01
C HIS A 207 2.44 -19.91 2.64
N HIS A 208 2.51 -20.37 1.39
CA HIS A 208 3.56 -21.27 0.96
C HIS A 208 4.94 -20.56 1.00
N VAL A 209 5.87 -21.16 1.72
CA VAL A 209 7.23 -20.64 1.90
C VAL A 209 8.22 -21.58 1.21
N GLU A 210 8.91 -21.04 0.23
CA GLU A 210 9.98 -21.74 -0.49
C GLU A 210 11.29 -20.94 -0.39
N SER A 211 12.40 -21.63 -0.53
CA SER A 211 13.69 -20.95 -0.66
C SER A 211 13.81 -20.27 -2.04
N ILE A 212 14.57 -19.18 -2.11
CA ILE A 212 14.79 -18.49 -3.40
C ILE A 212 15.45 -19.42 -4.43
N GLN A 213 16.22 -20.41 -3.98
CA GLN A 213 16.86 -21.42 -4.81
C GLN A 213 15.84 -22.37 -5.44
N GLU A 214 14.70 -22.61 -4.80
CA GLU A 214 13.62 -23.43 -5.37
C GLU A 214 12.93 -22.74 -6.52
N TYR A 215 12.67 -21.42 -6.41
CA TYR A 215 12.13 -20.63 -7.53
C TYR A 215 13.10 -20.50 -8.72
N VAL A 216 14.40 -20.58 -8.49
CA VAL A 216 15.41 -20.34 -9.53
C VAL A 216 15.97 -21.64 -10.12
N LYS A 217 15.53 -22.82 -9.64
CA LYS A 217 15.90 -24.10 -10.26
C LYS A 217 15.38 -24.16 -11.70
N GLU A 218 16.30 -24.27 -12.63
CA GLU A 218 16.06 -24.54 -14.04
C GLU A 218 15.66 -26.00 -14.27
#